data_6c7e81c222f95fe2e08ccc62f55c3b9e
#
_entry.id   6c7e81c222f95fe2e08ccc62f55c3b9e
#
_cell.length_a   1.000
_cell.length_b   1.000
_cell.length_c   1.000
_cell.angle_alpha   90.00
_cell.angle_beta   90.00
_cell.angle_gamma   90.00
#
_symmetry.space_group_name_H-M   'P 1'
#
loop_
_entity.id
_entity.type
_entity.pdbx_description
1 polymer ?
#
loop_
_entity_poly.entity_id
_entity_poly.type
_entity_poly.pdbx_seq_one_letter_code
_entity_poly.pdbx_strand_id
1 'polypeptide(L)'
;MSADVPRIAIVGCGNWGKNLVRNMRDLGSLAMVCDVTEDGRALAKEIAPDAQIVGDLEAVLAEPVDGVMIATPAETHHDLALRCLAAGKDVFCEKPLAVTYAQGIEMVRQANDLGRLLMVGHVLEYHPGIERLLELVREGALGKVRYIYSNRLSLGKVRREENALWSFAPHDIAVILRLVGDLPFQVVACGGSYVQPNIADVTVTQLLFDNGVRAHIFVS
;
A
#
# COMPACT_ATOMS: atom_id res chain seq x y z
N MET A 1 28.03 -12.93 11.88
CA MET A 1 27.68 -11.54 12.24
C MET A 1 26.18 -11.52 12.34
N SER A 2 25.59 -11.30 13.52
CA SER A 2 24.16 -11.08 13.64
C SER A 2 23.88 -9.76 12.91
N ALA A 3 23.10 -9.79 11.85
CA ALA A 3 22.64 -8.56 11.23
C ALA A 3 21.88 -7.78 12.31
N ASP A 4 22.26 -6.53 12.54
CA ASP A 4 21.52 -5.67 13.46
C ASP A 4 20.07 -5.60 12.96
N VAL A 5 19.14 -5.86 13.84
CA VAL A 5 17.70 -5.79 13.52
C VAL A 5 17.37 -4.33 13.22
N PRO A 6 16.80 -4.01 12.05
CA PRO A 6 16.53 -2.63 11.69
C PRO A 6 15.51 -1.99 12.64
N ARG A 7 15.74 -0.74 12.98
CA ARG A 7 14.88 0.06 13.86
C ARG A 7 13.81 0.76 13.02
N ILE A 8 12.58 0.37 13.16
CA ILE A 8 11.45 0.87 12.37
C ILE A 8 10.54 1.75 13.20
N ALA A 9 10.19 2.91 12.66
CA ALA A 9 9.12 3.74 13.17
C ALA A 9 7.85 3.53 12.35
N ILE A 10 6.69 3.63 13.00
CA ILE A 10 5.38 3.56 12.32
C ILE A 10 4.66 4.88 12.49
N VAL A 11 4.17 5.45 11.39
CA VAL A 11 3.37 6.67 11.36
C VAL A 11 1.94 6.31 10.98
N GLY A 12 1.02 6.51 11.92
CA GLY A 12 -0.39 6.11 11.84
C GLY A 12 -0.67 4.77 12.53
N CYS A 13 -1.41 4.80 13.64
CA CYS A 13 -1.87 3.62 14.39
C CYS A 13 -3.41 3.50 14.33
N GLY A 14 -3.98 3.67 13.15
CA GLY A 14 -5.40 3.49 12.88
C GLY A 14 -5.79 2.04 12.61
N ASN A 15 -6.88 1.86 11.84
CA ASN A 15 -7.46 0.54 11.54
C ASN A 15 -6.47 -0.47 10.95
N TRP A 16 -5.54 -0.03 10.10
CA TRP A 16 -4.52 -0.89 9.50
C TRP A 16 -3.19 -0.79 10.22
N GLY A 17 -2.74 0.42 10.56
CA GLY A 17 -1.45 0.67 11.20
C GLY A 17 -1.22 -0.14 12.48
N LYS A 18 -2.27 -0.39 13.27
CA LYS A 18 -2.20 -1.29 14.45
C LYS A 18 -1.66 -2.69 14.12
N ASN A 19 -1.91 -3.19 12.90
CA ASN A 19 -1.38 -4.48 12.47
C ASN A 19 0.12 -4.40 12.20
N LEU A 20 0.57 -3.29 11.61
CA LEU A 20 2.01 -3.03 11.41
C LEU A 20 2.72 -2.89 12.74
N VAL A 21 2.15 -2.14 13.69
CA VAL A 21 2.69 -1.99 15.07
C VAL A 21 2.88 -3.36 15.72
N ARG A 22 1.85 -4.21 15.69
CA ARG A 22 1.94 -5.57 16.24
C ARG A 22 3.03 -6.38 15.56
N ASN A 23 3.05 -6.41 14.23
CA ASN A 23 4.01 -7.22 13.47
C ASN A 23 5.45 -6.75 13.71
N MET A 24 5.72 -5.44 13.70
CA MET A 24 7.07 -4.92 13.93
C MET A 24 7.52 -5.14 15.38
N ARG A 25 6.61 -5.06 16.34
CA ARG A 25 6.89 -5.46 17.73
C ARG A 25 7.30 -6.94 17.81
N ASP A 26 6.50 -7.82 17.19
CA ASP A 26 6.72 -9.28 17.25
C ASP A 26 8.01 -9.69 16.52
N LEU A 27 8.44 -8.91 15.51
CA LEU A 27 9.72 -9.06 14.82
C LEU A 27 10.91 -8.44 15.58
N GLY A 28 10.66 -7.72 16.67
CA GLY A 28 11.70 -7.02 17.43
C GLY A 28 12.29 -5.79 16.73
N SER A 29 11.64 -5.28 15.68
CA SER A 29 12.08 -4.13 14.87
C SER A 29 11.40 -2.82 15.27
N LEU A 30 10.35 -2.84 16.07
CA LEU A 30 9.60 -1.64 16.42
C LEU A 30 10.40 -0.74 17.37
N ALA A 31 10.79 0.43 16.92
CA ALA A 31 11.43 1.44 17.75
C ALA A 31 10.43 2.46 18.31
N MET A 32 9.52 2.96 17.46
CA MET A 32 8.57 3.97 17.88
C MET A 32 7.28 3.98 17.02
N VAL A 33 6.25 4.61 17.57
CA VAL A 33 4.97 4.84 16.87
C VAL A 33 4.60 6.31 16.98
N CYS A 34 4.22 6.89 15.84
CA CYS A 34 3.71 8.25 15.76
C CYS A 34 2.22 8.22 15.34
N ASP A 35 1.37 8.90 16.11
CA ASP A 35 0.00 9.17 15.68
C ASP A 35 -0.42 10.57 16.16
N VAL A 36 -1.03 11.34 15.29
CA VAL A 36 -1.49 12.71 15.61
C VAL A 36 -2.68 12.70 16.55
N THR A 37 -3.45 11.61 16.59
CA THR A 37 -4.64 11.47 17.44
C THR A 37 -4.27 10.87 18.80
N GLU A 38 -4.99 11.27 19.84
CA GLU A 38 -4.81 10.71 21.18
C GLU A 38 -5.22 9.22 21.21
N ASP A 39 -6.32 8.87 20.53
CA ASP A 39 -6.81 7.49 20.42
C ASP A 39 -5.78 6.57 19.75
N GLY A 40 -5.15 7.04 18.66
CA GLY A 40 -4.11 6.28 17.97
C GLY A 40 -2.88 6.05 18.85
N ARG A 41 -2.46 7.07 19.62
CA ARG A 41 -1.36 6.92 20.59
C ARG A 41 -1.71 5.99 21.75
N ALA A 42 -2.93 6.07 22.27
CA ALA A 42 -3.41 5.17 23.31
C ALA A 42 -3.43 3.71 22.83
N LEU A 43 -3.95 3.47 21.62
CA LEU A 43 -3.95 2.15 21.00
C LEU A 43 -2.52 1.63 20.77
N ALA A 44 -1.61 2.49 20.30
CA ALA A 44 -0.20 2.12 20.12
C ALA A 44 0.45 1.71 21.44
N LYS A 45 0.17 2.43 22.52
CA LYS A 45 0.68 2.13 23.88
C LYS A 45 0.13 0.82 24.42
N GLU A 46 -1.12 0.50 24.14
CA GLU A 46 -1.73 -0.80 24.49
C GLU A 46 -1.05 -1.96 23.75
N ILE A 47 -0.82 -1.81 22.43
CA ILE A 47 -0.23 -2.86 21.60
C ILE A 47 1.27 -3.03 21.89
N ALA A 48 2.01 -1.94 22.04
CA ALA A 48 3.45 -1.93 22.18
C ALA A 48 3.88 -1.02 23.37
N PRO A 49 3.72 -1.49 24.63
CA PRO A 49 3.98 -0.69 25.81
C PRO A 49 5.45 -0.23 25.96
N ASP A 50 6.38 -0.96 25.35
CA ASP A 50 7.81 -0.64 25.41
C ASP A 50 8.28 0.30 24.30
N ALA A 51 7.44 0.54 23.26
CA ALA A 51 7.78 1.45 22.18
C ALA A 51 7.65 2.91 22.61
N GLN A 52 8.48 3.77 22.03
CA GLN A 52 8.33 5.22 22.18
C GLN A 52 7.12 5.69 21.38
N ILE A 53 6.20 6.42 22.02
CA ILE A 53 4.98 6.93 21.38
C ILE A 53 5.07 8.45 21.31
N VAL A 54 4.90 8.98 20.09
CA VAL A 54 5.00 10.42 19.79
C VAL A 54 3.79 10.95 19.03
N GLY A 55 3.60 12.26 19.01
CA GLY A 55 2.44 12.90 18.38
C GLY A 55 2.74 13.56 17.04
N ASP A 56 3.99 13.68 16.64
CA ASP A 56 4.38 14.38 15.41
C ASP A 56 5.54 13.68 14.69
N LEU A 57 5.64 13.95 13.38
CA LEU A 57 6.66 13.34 12.52
C LEU A 57 8.07 13.84 12.85
N GLU A 58 8.24 15.10 13.30
CA GLU A 58 9.55 15.66 13.59
C GLU A 58 10.28 14.86 14.67
N ALA A 59 9.53 14.42 15.69
CA ALA A 59 10.07 13.53 16.70
C ALA A 59 10.57 12.19 16.12
N VAL A 60 9.91 11.66 15.09
CA VAL A 60 10.37 10.45 14.38
C VAL A 60 11.64 10.72 13.58
N LEU A 61 11.67 11.84 12.85
CA LEU A 61 12.79 12.18 11.97
C LEU A 61 14.08 12.49 12.76
N ALA A 62 13.96 12.98 13.98
CA ALA A 62 15.08 13.27 14.88
C ALA A 62 15.76 12.00 15.45
N GLU A 63 15.05 10.86 15.44
CA GLU A 63 15.55 9.63 16.04
C GLU A 63 16.36 8.77 15.04
N PRO A 64 17.32 7.98 15.52
CA PRO A 64 18.12 7.09 14.70
C PRO A 64 17.34 5.82 14.32
N VAL A 65 16.23 5.98 13.57
CA VAL A 65 15.50 4.86 12.94
C VAL A 65 16.01 4.65 11.53
N ASP A 66 16.03 3.41 11.07
CA ASP A 66 16.49 3.03 9.73
C ASP A 66 15.40 3.24 8.69
N GLY A 67 14.16 2.97 9.07
CA GLY A 67 13.01 3.09 8.18
C GLY A 67 11.74 3.55 8.86
N VAL A 68 10.82 4.07 8.05
CA VAL A 68 9.50 4.55 8.48
C VAL A 68 8.41 3.84 7.68
N MET A 69 7.43 3.27 8.38
CA MET A 69 6.23 2.69 7.78
C MET A 69 5.07 3.68 7.92
N ILE A 70 4.50 4.10 6.79
CA ILE A 70 3.40 5.08 6.72
C ILE A 70 2.08 4.33 6.51
N ALA A 71 1.16 4.46 7.46
CA ALA A 71 -0.17 3.85 7.45
C ALA A 71 -1.28 4.86 7.81
N THR A 72 -1.13 6.07 7.35
CA THR A 72 -2.04 7.21 7.50
C THR A 72 -3.06 7.25 6.35
N PRO A 73 -4.00 8.21 6.30
CA PRO A 73 -4.84 8.43 5.12
C PRO A 73 -4.03 8.73 3.86
N ALA A 74 -4.51 8.24 2.70
CA ALA A 74 -3.76 8.24 1.44
C ALA A 74 -3.31 9.64 0.97
N GLU A 75 -4.09 10.68 1.27
CA GLU A 75 -3.76 12.06 0.94
C GLU A 75 -2.52 12.59 1.64
N THR A 76 -2.10 11.97 2.74
CA THR A 76 -0.91 12.38 3.50
C THR A 76 0.36 11.61 3.10
N HIS A 77 0.23 10.52 2.35
CA HIS A 77 1.33 9.62 2.00
C HIS A 77 2.48 10.35 1.30
N HIS A 78 2.16 11.17 0.32
CA HIS A 78 3.15 11.90 -0.49
C HIS A 78 4.04 12.79 0.38
N ASP A 79 3.46 13.71 1.14
CA ASP A 79 4.23 14.64 1.98
C ASP A 79 5.07 13.91 3.04
N LEU A 80 4.46 12.97 3.75
CA LEU A 80 5.14 12.21 4.79
C LEU A 80 6.31 11.40 4.22
N ALA A 81 6.13 10.73 3.07
CA ALA A 81 7.17 9.93 2.46
C ALA A 81 8.34 10.80 1.96
N LEU A 82 8.07 11.93 1.30
CA LEU A 82 9.13 12.84 0.84
C LEU A 82 9.96 13.35 2.02
N ARG A 83 9.33 13.71 3.14
CA ARG A 83 10.02 14.17 4.35
C ARG A 83 10.87 13.06 4.99
N CYS A 84 10.35 11.84 5.05
CA CYS A 84 11.11 10.69 5.56
C CYS A 84 12.33 10.38 4.67
N LEU A 85 12.15 10.35 3.35
CA LEU A 85 13.23 10.12 2.38
C LEU A 85 14.30 11.21 2.48
N ALA A 86 13.89 12.50 2.55
CA ALA A 86 14.80 13.63 2.71
C ALA A 86 15.61 13.57 4.02
N ALA A 87 15.03 12.99 5.08
CA ALA A 87 15.72 12.73 6.35
C ALA A 87 16.60 11.46 6.31
N GLY A 88 16.78 10.85 5.13
CA GLY A 88 17.64 9.67 4.94
C GLY A 88 17.03 8.36 5.46
N LYS A 89 15.73 8.29 5.64
CA LYS A 89 15.03 7.08 6.07
C LYS A 89 14.54 6.27 4.88
N ASP A 90 14.58 4.94 4.97
CA ASP A 90 13.86 4.07 4.06
C ASP A 90 12.35 4.13 4.36
N VAL A 91 11.52 4.00 3.33
CA VAL A 91 10.07 4.19 3.47
C VAL A 91 9.30 2.98 2.99
N PHE A 92 8.46 2.44 3.86
CA PHE A 92 7.32 1.62 3.48
C PHE A 92 6.07 2.49 3.52
N CYS A 93 5.29 2.52 2.44
CA CYS A 93 4.07 3.28 2.37
C CYS A 93 2.88 2.37 2.06
N GLU A 94 1.81 2.47 2.84
CA GLU A 94 0.58 1.73 2.54
C GLU A 94 -0.01 2.12 1.18
N LYS A 95 -0.80 1.22 0.64
CA LYS A 95 -1.54 1.47 -0.59
C LYS A 95 -2.75 2.40 -0.34
N PRO A 96 -3.12 3.24 -1.32
CA PRO A 96 -2.37 3.55 -2.54
C PRO A 96 -1.12 4.36 -2.22
N LEU A 97 -0.04 4.18 -2.99
CA LEU A 97 1.22 4.91 -2.76
C LEU A 97 1.00 6.43 -2.70
N ALA A 98 0.16 6.95 -3.58
CA ALA A 98 -0.23 8.35 -3.66
C ALA A 98 -1.61 8.48 -4.29
N VAL A 99 -2.23 9.65 -4.21
CA VAL A 99 -3.56 9.91 -4.79
C VAL A 99 -3.49 10.36 -6.25
N THR A 100 -2.31 10.71 -6.76
CA THR A 100 -2.08 11.03 -8.18
C THR A 100 -0.82 10.35 -8.71
N TYR A 101 -0.79 10.12 -10.03
CA TYR A 101 0.40 9.60 -10.72
C TYR A 101 1.63 10.49 -10.53
N ALA A 102 1.45 11.82 -10.62
CA ALA A 102 2.55 12.78 -10.48
C ALA A 102 3.22 12.67 -9.10
N GLN A 103 2.44 12.59 -8.03
CA GLN A 103 2.94 12.38 -6.68
C GLN A 103 3.71 11.06 -6.54
N GLY A 104 3.16 9.96 -7.09
CA GLY A 104 3.85 8.67 -7.06
C GLY A 104 5.20 8.69 -7.77
N ILE A 105 5.27 9.33 -8.94
CA ILE A 105 6.53 9.51 -9.70
C ILE A 105 7.54 10.35 -8.91
N GLU A 106 7.11 11.42 -8.27
CA GLU A 106 7.97 12.26 -7.44
C GLU A 106 8.58 11.46 -6.29
N MET A 107 7.77 10.69 -5.56
CA MET A 107 8.25 9.83 -4.48
C MET A 107 9.30 8.82 -4.96
N VAL A 108 9.04 8.15 -6.09
CA VAL A 108 9.98 7.18 -6.69
C VAL A 108 11.29 7.85 -7.11
N ARG A 109 11.22 9.02 -7.75
CA ARG A 109 12.41 9.78 -8.15
C ARG A 109 13.24 10.17 -6.93
N GLN A 110 12.60 10.78 -5.93
CA GLN A 110 13.32 11.19 -4.72
C GLN A 110 13.98 10.01 -4.00
N ALA A 111 13.29 8.87 -3.89
CA ALA A 111 13.87 7.67 -3.29
C ALA A 111 15.14 7.22 -4.06
N ASN A 112 15.06 7.18 -5.39
CA ASN A 112 16.19 6.82 -6.25
C ASN A 112 17.36 7.82 -6.13
N ASP A 113 17.07 9.12 -6.18
CA ASP A 113 18.08 10.19 -6.12
C ASP A 113 18.83 10.19 -4.78
N LEU A 114 18.13 9.82 -3.70
CA LEU A 114 18.70 9.73 -2.35
C LEU A 114 19.27 8.34 -2.02
N GLY A 115 19.13 7.35 -2.92
CA GLY A 115 19.57 5.97 -2.67
C GLY A 115 18.82 5.33 -1.49
N ARG A 116 17.53 5.64 -1.33
CA ARG A 116 16.67 5.10 -0.29
C ARG A 116 15.67 4.10 -0.86
N LEU A 117 15.24 3.15 -0.02
CA LEU A 117 14.19 2.22 -0.40
C LEU A 117 12.82 2.89 -0.27
N LEU A 118 11.98 2.68 -1.29
CA LEU A 118 10.55 2.99 -1.24
C LEU A 118 9.77 1.73 -1.59
N MET A 119 9.06 1.19 -0.61
CA MET A 119 8.25 -0.02 -0.76
C MET A 119 6.77 0.31 -0.58
N VAL A 120 5.91 -0.27 -1.41
CA VAL A 120 4.44 -0.10 -1.31
C VAL A 120 3.82 -1.30 -0.61
N GLY A 121 2.84 -1.06 0.24
CA GLY A 121 2.12 -2.06 1.03
C GLY A 121 1.16 -2.94 0.22
N HIS A 122 1.62 -3.51 -0.90
CA HIS A 122 0.86 -4.48 -1.70
C HIS A 122 0.89 -5.88 -1.07
N VAL A 123 0.20 -6.05 0.06
CA VAL A 123 0.24 -7.27 0.87
C VAL A 123 -0.11 -8.55 0.10
N LEU A 124 -0.97 -8.48 -0.93
CA LEU A 124 -1.32 -9.63 -1.75
C LEU A 124 -0.17 -10.16 -2.60
N GLU A 125 0.87 -9.35 -2.84
CA GLU A 125 2.08 -9.79 -3.51
C GLU A 125 2.82 -10.92 -2.78
N TYR A 126 2.62 -11.01 -1.47
CA TYR A 126 3.22 -12.00 -0.58
C TYR A 126 2.20 -13.06 -0.09
N HIS A 127 1.00 -13.09 -0.69
CA HIS A 127 -0.01 -14.06 -0.30
C HIS A 127 0.32 -15.43 -0.89
N PRO A 128 0.43 -16.52 -0.06
CA PRO A 128 0.86 -17.85 -0.55
C PRO A 128 0.03 -18.38 -1.71
N GLY A 129 -1.28 -18.10 -1.73
CA GLY A 129 -2.15 -18.48 -2.85
C GLY A 129 -1.84 -17.73 -4.15
N ILE A 130 -1.44 -16.46 -4.08
CA ILE A 130 -1.02 -15.67 -5.24
C ILE A 130 0.36 -16.15 -5.73
N GLU A 131 1.30 -16.40 -4.82
CA GLU A 131 2.61 -16.97 -5.17
C GLU A 131 2.45 -18.32 -5.87
N ARG A 132 1.61 -19.22 -5.32
CA ARG A 132 1.34 -20.50 -5.96
C ARG A 132 0.67 -20.36 -7.34
N LEU A 133 -0.26 -19.42 -7.50
CA LEU A 133 -0.87 -19.14 -8.79
C LEU A 133 0.18 -18.65 -9.81
N LEU A 134 1.09 -17.77 -9.41
CA LEU A 134 2.19 -17.30 -10.25
C LEU A 134 3.13 -18.43 -10.67
N GLU A 135 3.45 -19.34 -9.75
CA GLU A 135 4.24 -20.54 -10.06
C GLU A 135 3.55 -21.39 -11.13
N LEU A 136 2.27 -21.72 -10.95
CA LEU A 136 1.49 -22.52 -11.91
C LEU A 136 1.44 -21.89 -13.30
N VAL A 137 1.35 -20.54 -13.36
CA VAL A 137 1.40 -19.81 -14.63
C VAL A 137 2.79 -19.93 -15.26
N ARG A 138 3.86 -19.74 -14.50
CA ARG A 138 5.25 -19.84 -14.97
C ARG A 138 5.63 -21.24 -15.45
N GLU A 139 5.17 -22.25 -14.73
CA GLU A 139 5.35 -23.68 -15.07
C GLU A 139 4.54 -24.09 -16.30
N GLY A 140 3.63 -23.26 -16.78
CA GLY A 140 2.73 -23.57 -17.88
C GLY A 140 1.62 -24.57 -17.52
N ALA A 141 1.43 -24.91 -16.26
CA ALA A 141 0.45 -25.87 -15.79
C ALA A 141 -1.00 -25.47 -16.11
N LEU A 142 -1.26 -24.16 -16.21
CA LEU A 142 -2.56 -23.60 -16.59
C LEU A 142 -2.65 -23.29 -18.09
N GLY A 143 -1.60 -23.56 -18.86
CA GLY A 143 -1.49 -23.13 -20.24
C GLY A 143 -1.33 -21.62 -20.39
N LYS A 144 -1.60 -21.09 -21.58
CA LYS A 144 -1.48 -19.65 -21.85
C LYS A 144 -2.63 -18.88 -21.21
N VAL A 145 -2.31 -17.90 -20.37
CA VAL A 145 -3.29 -16.95 -19.82
C VAL A 145 -3.94 -16.19 -20.98
N ARG A 146 -5.26 -16.21 -21.05
CA ARG A 146 -6.07 -15.59 -22.11
C ARG A 146 -6.80 -14.36 -21.60
N TYR A 147 -7.41 -14.49 -20.42
CA TYR A 147 -8.12 -13.41 -19.75
C TYR A 147 -8.06 -13.62 -18.24
N ILE A 148 -8.25 -12.52 -17.52
CA ILE A 148 -8.35 -12.50 -16.06
C ILE A 148 -9.62 -11.74 -15.70
N TYR A 149 -10.40 -12.33 -14.79
CA TYR A 149 -11.62 -11.72 -14.28
C TYR A 149 -11.49 -11.58 -12.76
N SER A 150 -11.59 -10.35 -12.27
CA SER A 150 -11.54 -10.04 -10.83
C SER A 150 -12.80 -9.33 -10.39
N ASN A 151 -13.39 -9.82 -9.31
CA ASN A 151 -14.52 -9.20 -8.64
C ASN A 151 -14.14 -8.91 -7.19
N ARG A 152 -14.31 -7.66 -6.79
CA ARG A 152 -14.15 -7.26 -5.40
C ARG A 152 -15.40 -6.56 -4.93
N LEU A 153 -16.25 -7.33 -4.27
CA LEU A 153 -17.58 -6.92 -3.84
C LEU A 153 -17.59 -6.85 -2.31
N SER A 154 -17.93 -5.71 -1.75
CA SER A 154 -17.98 -5.56 -0.31
C SER A 154 -18.96 -4.47 0.09
N LEU A 155 -20.09 -4.85 0.64
CA LEU A 155 -20.97 -3.91 1.34
C LEU A 155 -20.33 -3.56 2.68
N GLY A 156 -19.39 -2.62 2.65
CA GLY A 156 -18.61 -2.23 3.81
C GLY A 156 -18.76 -0.75 4.15
N LYS A 157 -17.67 -0.15 4.58
CA LYS A 157 -17.63 1.28 4.92
C LYS A 157 -17.71 2.13 3.64
N VAL A 158 -18.71 3.01 3.57
CA VAL A 158 -18.81 4.02 2.52
C VAL A 158 -17.63 4.99 2.66
N ARG A 159 -16.79 5.05 1.63
CA ARG A 159 -15.63 5.93 1.58
C ARG A 159 -16.04 7.36 1.24
N ARG A 160 -15.38 8.34 1.83
CA ARG A 160 -15.62 9.75 1.56
C ARG A 160 -14.43 10.42 0.87
N GLU A 161 -13.26 9.83 1.02
CA GLU A 161 -11.98 10.36 0.57
C GLU A 161 -11.56 9.83 -0.80
N GLU A 162 -12.00 8.62 -1.15
CA GLU A 162 -11.60 7.93 -2.37
C GLU A 162 -12.76 7.11 -2.97
N ASN A 163 -12.75 6.88 -4.28
CA ASN A 163 -13.73 6.03 -4.95
C ASN A 163 -13.42 4.53 -4.75
N ALA A 164 -14.38 3.67 -5.11
CA ALA A 164 -14.25 2.22 -4.96
C ALA A 164 -13.03 1.66 -5.73
N LEU A 165 -12.75 2.16 -6.94
CA LEU A 165 -11.59 1.72 -7.73
C LEU A 165 -10.30 1.97 -6.97
N TRP A 166 -10.08 3.18 -6.47
CA TRP A 166 -8.86 3.58 -5.77
C TRP A 166 -8.67 2.84 -4.45
N SER A 167 -9.80 2.53 -3.78
CA SER A 167 -9.78 1.81 -2.50
C SER A 167 -9.41 0.33 -2.64
N PHE A 168 -9.94 -0.34 -3.67
CA PHE A 168 -9.89 -1.80 -3.77
C PHE A 168 -9.02 -2.33 -4.92
N ALA A 169 -9.11 -1.73 -6.10
CA ALA A 169 -8.45 -2.26 -7.30
C ALA A 169 -6.90 -2.25 -7.29
N PRO A 170 -6.17 -1.45 -6.48
CA PRO A 170 -4.72 -1.54 -6.46
C PRO A 170 -4.18 -2.94 -6.21
N HIS A 171 -4.85 -3.72 -5.37
CA HIS A 171 -4.48 -5.12 -5.12
C HIS A 171 -4.70 -6.01 -6.36
N ASP A 172 -5.84 -5.84 -7.03
CA ASP A 172 -6.18 -6.65 -8.22
C ASP A 172 -5.26 -6.28 -9.38
N ILE A 173 -5.00 -4.99 -9.57
CA ILE A 173 -4.07 -4.49 -10.60
C ILE A 173 -2.67 -5.07 -10.38
N ALA A 174 -2.14 -5.00 -9.16
CA ALA A 174 -0.82 -5.54 -8.84
C ALA A 174 -0.71 -7.02 -9.19
N VAL A 175 -1.66 -7.84 -8.78
CA VAL A 175 -1.70 -9.28 -9.09
C VAL A 175 -1.84 -9.53 -10.60
N ILE A 176 -2.69 -8.77 -11.30
CA ILE A 176 -2.87 -8.89 -12.76
C ILE A 176 -1.57 -8.59 -13.50
N LEU A 177 -0.90 -7.49 -13.14
CA LEU A 177 0.38 -7.12 -13.75
C LEU A 177 1.44 -8.20 -13.56
N ARG A 178 1.51 -8.82 -12.39
CA ARG A 178 2.42 -9.95 -12.13
C ARG A 178 2.08 -11.20 -12.93
N LEU A 179 0.78 -11.52 -13.07
CA LEU A 179 0.34 -12.70 -13.83
C LEU A 179 0.58 -12.53 -15.34
N VAL A 180 0.41 -11.32 -15.85
CA VAL A 180 0.60 -11.00 -17.28
C VAL A 180 2.07 -10.75 -17.62
N GLY A 181 2.83 -10.17 -16.69
CA GLY A 181 4.24 -9.83 -16.84
C GLY A 181 4.50 -8.61 -17.72
N ASP A 182 3.48 -7.77 -17.94
CA ASP A 182 3.56 -6.60 -18.81
C ASP A 182 2.62 -5.50 -18.34
N LEU A 183 2.76 -4.28 -18.88
CA LEU A 183 1.85 -3.16 -18.67
C LEU A 183 0.76 -3.16 -19.75
N PRO A 184 -0.47 -2.73 -19.41
CA PRO A 184 -1.52 -2.59 -20.41
C PRO A 184 -1.22 -1.39 -21.34
N PHE A 185 -1.43 -1.57 -22.65
CA PHE A 185 -1.33 -0.47 -23.60
C PHE A 185 -2.57 0.43 -23.57
N GLN A 186 -3.69 -0.10 -23.08
CA GLN A 186 -4.93 0.65 -22.96
C GLN A 186 -5.69 0.26 -21.70
N VAL A 187 -6.29 1.27 -21.05
CA VAL A 187 -7.20 1.12 -19.92
C VAL A 187 -8.53 1.76 -20.28
N VAL A 188 -9.62 1.04 -20.07
CA VAL A 188 -10.99 1.56 -20.21
C VAL A 188 -11.68 1.38 -18.87
N ALA A 189 -12.18 2.48 -18.30
CA ALA A 189 -12.89 2.44 -17.03
C ALA A 189 -14.17 3.26 -17.07
N CYS A 190 -15.20 2.74 -16.44
CA CYS A 190 -16.44 3.47 -16.17
C CYS A 190 -16.92 3.17 -14.76
N GLY A 191 -17.76 4.03 -14.22
CA GLY A 191 -18.30 3.87 -12.87
C GLY A 191 -19.53 4.70 -12.65
N GLY A 192 -20.17 4.47 -11.51
CA GLY A 192 -21.36 5.18 -11.08
C GLY A 192 -21.32 5.51 -9.59
N SER A 193 -21.99 6.59 -9.23
CA SER A 193 -22.13 7.09 -7.87
C SER A 193 -23.60 6.90 -7.45
N TYR A 194 -23.90 5.82 -6.70
CA TYR A 194 -25.25 5.42 -6.32
C TYR A 194 -25.53 5.67 -4.84
N VAL A 195 -24.51 5.62 -4.01
CA VAL A 195 -24.61 5.77 -2.55
C VAL A 195 -24.36 7.21 -2.12
N GLN A 196 -23.39 7.88 -2.76
CA GLN A 196 -23.06 9.27 -2.45
C GLN A 196 -22.67 10.05 -3.71
N PRO A 197 -22.95 11.36 -3.80
CA PRO A 197 -22.63 12.18 -4.96
C PRO A 197 -21.12 12.24 -5.23
N ASN A 198 -20.74 12.21 -6.51
CA ASN A 198 -19.39 12.48 -7.02
C ASN A 198 -18.29 11.49 -6.60
N ILE A 199 -18.59 10.43 -5.88
CA ILE A 199 -17.63 9.38 -5.53
C ILE A 199 -18.18 8.06 -6.08
N ALA A 200 -17.52 7.50 -7.10
CA ALA A 200 -17.96 6.25 -7.70
C ALA A 200 -17.84 5.10 -6.69
N ASP A 201 -18.97 4.47 -6.39
CA ASP A 201 -19.08 3.31 -5.50
C ASP A 201 -19.17 1.99 -6.28
N VAL A 202 -19.38 2.06 -7.58
CA VAL A 202 -19.30 0.93 -8.51
C VAL A 202 -18.39 1.29 -9.68
N THR A 203 -17.42 0.43 -10.01
CA THR A 203 -16.54 0.62 -11.17
C THR A 203 -16.32 -0.66 -11.96
N VAL A 204 -16.21 -0.50 -13.27
CA VAL A 204 -15.79 -1.54 -14.20
C VAL A 204 -14.55 -1.06 -14.93
N THR A 205 -13.48 -1.84 -14.87
CA THR A 205 -12.22 -1.50 -15.53
C THR A 205 -11.75 -2.65 -16.40
N GLN A 206 -11.29 -2.33 -17.61
CA GLN A 206 -10.66 -3.27 -18.51
C GLN A 206 -9.22 -2.86 -18.77
N LEU A 207 -8.31 -3.82 -18.69
CA LEU A 207 -6.89 -3.67 -19.03
C LEU A 207 -6.62 -4.49 -20.29
N LEU A 208 -6.07 -3.83 -21.30
CA LEU A 208 -5.77 -4.45 -22.61
C LEU A 208 -4.25 -4.53 -22.76
N PHE A 209 -3.74 -5.74 -23.00
CA PHE A 209 -2.31 -6.01 -23.13
C PHE A 209 -1.96 -6.39 -24.58
N ASP A 210 -0.73 -6.01 -25.04
CA ASP A 210 -0.25 -6.27 -26.40
C ASP A 210 -0.15 -7.76 -26.73
N ASN A 211 0.14 -8.60 -25.75
CA ASN A 211 0.20 -10.07 -25.89
C ASN A 211 -1.18 -10.73 -26.08
N GLY A 212 -2.26 -9.94 -26.18
CA GLY A 212 -3.63 -10.37 -26.41
C GLY A 212 -4.41 -10.70 -25.13
N VAL A 213 -3.80 -10.67 -23.95
CA VAL A 213 -4.51 -10.85 -22.66
C VAL A 213 -5.49 -9.70 -22.43
N ARG A 214 -6.61 -10.02 -21.83
CA ARG A 214 -7.62 -9.05 -21.38
C ARG A 214 -7.89 -9.27 -19.91
N ALA A 215 -7.87 -8.20 -19.12
CA ALA A 215 -8.27 -8.27 -17.72
C ALA A 215 -9.49 -7.39 -17.46
N HIS A 216 -10.38 -7.88 -16.63
CA HIS A 216 -11.60 -7.20 -16.23
C HIS A 216 -11.66 -7.15 -14.71
N ILE A 217 -11.84 -5.95 -14.17
CA ILE A 217 -11.95 -5.71 -12.74
C ILE A 217 -13.30 -5.06 -12.47
N PHE A 218 -14.09 -5.69 -11.64
CA PHE A 218 -15.35 -5.14 -11.13
C PHE A 218 -15.21 -4.88 -9.64
N VAL A 219 -15.53 -3.67 -9.22
CA VAL A 219 -15.45 -3.24 -7.82
C VAL A 219 -16.74 -2.55 -7.41
N SER A 220 -17.29 -2.93 -6.26
CA SER A 220 -18.45 -2.27 -5.66
C SER A 220 -18.44 -2.36 -4.14
#